data_9517c2e8b294e2e3254647105be28aa9
#
_entry.id   9517c2e8b294e2e3254647105be28aa9
#
_cell.length_a   1.000
_cell.length_b   1.000
_cell.length_c   1.000
_cell.angle_alpha   90.00
_cell.angle_beta   90.00
_cell.angle_gamma   90.00
#
_symmetry.space_group_name_H-M   'P 1'
#
loop_
_entity.id
_entity.type
_entity.pdbx_description
1 polymer ?
#
loop_
_entity_poly.entity_id
_entity_poly.type
_entity_poly.pdbx_seq_one_letter_code
_entity_poly.pdbx_strand_id
1 'polypeptide(L)'
;MIQTLFDFPVYFKFFIGLFALVNPVGIIPVFISMTSYQTAAARNKTNLTANLSVAIILWISLFLGDTILQLFGISIDSFRIAGGILVVTIAMSMISGKLGEDKQNKQEKSETAVRESIGVVPLALPLMAGPGAISSTIVWGTRYHSISYLF
;
A
#
# COMPACT_ATOMS: atom_id res chain seq x y z
N MET A 1 15.35 28.01 7.88
CA MET A 1 13.95 27.88 7.46
C MET A 1 13.80 27.24 6.08
N ILE A 2 14.56 27.62 5.09
CA ILE A 2 14.60 26.95 3.76
C ILE A 2 15.27 25.56 3.82
N GLN A 3 16.04 25.26 4.85
CA GLN A 3 16.75 23.97 5.02
C GLN A 3 15.82 22.77 5.24
N THR A 4 14.62 22.97 5.77
CA THR A 4 13.68 21.86 6.04
C THR A 4 12.96 21.35 4.78
N LEU A 5 12.87 22.16 3.73
CA LEU A 5 12.27 21.76 2.44
C LEU A 5 13.23 20.87 1.60
N PHE A 6 14.53 20.87 1.92
CA PHE A 6 15.56 20.13 1.20
C PHE A 6 16.28 19.10 2.08
N ASP A 7 15.65 18.63 3.17
CA ASP A 7 16.21 17.58 4.00
C ASP A 7 16.12 16.21 3.28
N PHE A 8 17.00 16.05 2.28
CA PHE A 8 17.14 14.80 1.53
C PHE A 8 17.18 13.56 2.44
N PRO A 9 17.85 13.54 3.60
CA PRO A 9 17.83 12.41 4.52
C PRO A 9 16.43 12.06 5.03
N VAL A 10 15.55 13.02 5.24
CA VAL A 10 14.19 12.81 5.72
C VAL A 10 13.34 12.15 4.64
N TYR A 11 13.38 12.69 3.43
CA TYR A 11 12.66 12.11 2.28
C TYR A 11 13.18 10.71 1.94
N PHE A 12 14.50 10.53 2.02
CA PHE A 12 15.12 9.23 1.78
C PHE A 12 14.70 8.18 2.81
N LYS A 13 14.65 8.54 4.09
CA LYS A 13 14.15 7.65 5.16
C LYS A 13 12.68 7.28 4.94
N PHE A 14 11.85 8.24 4.55
CA PHE A 14 10.44 7.97 4.22
C PHE A 14 10.33 7.03 3.03
N PHE A 15 11.08 7.29 1.96
CA PHE A 15 11.09 6.43 0.77
C PHE A 15 11.48 4.99 1.11
N ILE A 16 12.56 4.79 1.86
CA ILE A 16 13.01 3.45 2.27
C ILE A 16 11.95 2.77 3.14
N GLY A 17 11.36 3.50 4.10
CA GLY A 17 10.29 2.96 4.95
C GLY A 17 9.05 2.56 4.13
N LEU A 18 8.62 3.41 3.22
CA LEU A 18 7.48 3.14 2.34
C LEU A 18 7.78 1.97 1.38
N PHE A 19 8.99 1.91 0.82
CA PHE A 19 9.44 0.80 -0.03
C PHE A 19 9.40 -0.53 0.73
N ALA A 20 9.83 -0.53 1.98
CA ALA A 20 9.76 -1.72 2.83
C ALA A 20 8.31 -2.16 3.12
N LEU A 21 7.40 -1.20 3.37
CA LEU A 21 5.98 -1.49 3.64
C LEU A 21 5.23 -1.98 2.40
N VAL A 22 5.48 -1.37 1.24
CA VAL A 22 4.91 -1.82 -0.05
C VAL A 22 5.48 -3.18 -0.45
N ASN A 23 6.71 -3.48 -0.01
CA ASN A 23 7.39 -4.75 -0.20
C ASN A 23 7.35 -5.27 -1.65
N PRO A 24 7.86 -4.52 -2.63
CA PRO A 24 7.77 -4.89 -4.04
C PRO A 24 8.45 -6.23 -4.36
N VAL A 25 9.50 -6.59 -3.61
CA VAL A 25 10.20 -7.87 -3.79
C VAL A 25 9.31 -9.04 -3.34
N GLY A 26 8.63 -8.90 -2.21
CA GLY A 26 7.73 -9.93 -1.67
C GLY A 26 6.47 -10.14 -2.52
N ILE A 27 6.06 -9.14 -3.30
CA ILE A 27 4.88 -9.27 -4.17
C ILE A 27 5.18 -10.02 -5.48
N ILE A 28 6.45 -10.13 -5.91
CA ILE A 28 6.82 -10.78 -7.17
C ILE A 28 6.25 -12.21 -7.29
N PRO A 29 6.46 -13.13 -6.34
CA PRO A 29 5.92 -14.48 -6.47
C PRO A 29 4.40 -14.50 -6.49
N VAL A 30 3.74 -13.62 -5.75
CA VAL A 30 2.28 -13.48 -5.74
C VAL A 30 1.79 -12.99 -7.10
N PHE A 31 2.43 -11.96 -7.66
CA PHE A 31 2.12 -11.43 -8.98
C PHE A 31 2.26 -12.50 -10.06
N ILE A 32 3.36 -13.26 -10.06
CA ILE A 32 3.59 -14.35 -11.02
C ILE A 32 2.50 -15.41 -10.90
N SER A 33 2.17 -15.82 -9.67
CA SER A 33 1.11 -16.82 -9.44
C SER A 33 -0.25 -16.35 -9.96
N MET A 34 -0.61 -15.09 -9.70
CA MET A 34 -1.91 -14.52 -10.08
C MET A 34 -2.02 -14.22 -11.57
N THR A 35 -0.91 -14.01 -12.27
CA THR A 35 -0.88 -13.68 -13.70
C THR A 35 -0.35 -14.81 -14.59
N SER A 36 -0.18 -16.01 -14.03
CA SER A 36 0.40 -17.16 -14.75
C SER A 36 -0.38 -17.59 -15.99
N TYR A 37 -1.69 -17.37 -16.00
CA TYR A 37 -2.59 -17.68 -17.13
C TYR A 37 -2.71 -16.53 -18.14
N GLN A 38 -2.15 -15.34 -17.85
CA GLN A 38 -2.26 -14.18 -18.71
C GLN A 38 -1.18 -14.19 -19.81
N THR A 39 -1.54 -13.67 -20.99
CA THR A 39 -0.56 -13.35 -22.04
C THR A 39 0.40 -12.25 -21.57
N ALA A 40 1.57 -12.14 -22.20
CA ALA A 40 2.56 -11.10 -21.86
C ALA A 40 1.96 -9.68 -21.92
N ALA A 41 1.13 -9.39 -22.92
CA ALA A 41 0.47 -8.10 -23.07
C ALA A 41 -0.55 -7.84 -21.93
N ALA A 42 -1.35 -8.84 -21.58
CA ALA A 42 -2.32 -8.73 -20.48
C ALA A 42 -1.60 -8.58 -19.12
N ARG A 43 -0.49 -9.32 -18.91
CA ARG A 43 0.33 -9.21 -17.70
C ARG A 43 0.94 -7.82 -17.54
N ASN A 44 1.45 -7.22 -18.64
CA ASN A 44 1.98 -5.85 -18.59
C ASN A 44 0.88 -4.83 -18.26
N LYS A 45 -0.33 -4.99 -18.82
CA LYS A 45 -1.49 -4.15 -18.48
C LYS A 45 -1.84 -4.29 -17.00
N THR A 46 -1.91 -5.52 -16.48
CA THR A 46 -2.17 -5.78 -15.06
C THR A 46 -1.12 -5.13 -14.16
N ASN A 47 0.17 -5.26 -14.51
CA ASN A 47 1.27 -4.63 -13.78
C ASN A 47 1.14 -3.11 -13.77
N LEU A 48 0.91 -2.50 -14.91
CA LEU A 48 0.74 -1.04 -15.00
C LEU A 48 -0.48 -0.57 -14.18
N THR A 49 -1.60 -1.27 -14.28
CA THR A 49 -2.82 -0.95 -13.52
C THR A 49 -2.57 -1.07 -12.02
N ALA A 50 -1.89 -2.12 -11.56
CA ALA A 50 -1.56 -2.29 -10.15
C ALA A 50 -0.69 -1.14 -9.62
N ASN A 51 0.41 -0.84 -10.31
CA ASN A 51 1.32 0.22 -9.89
C ASN A 51 0.68 1.61 -9.93
N LEU A 52 -0.12 1.90 -10.97
CA LEU A 52 -0.84 3.17 -11.06
C LEU A 52 -1.88 3.30 -9.93
N SER A 53 -2.61 2.24 -9.63
CA SER A 53 -3.57 2.22 -8.52
C SER A 53 -2.88 2.45 -7.18
N VAL A 54 -1.74 1.80 -6.92
CA VAL A 54 -0.93 2.03 -5.71
C VAL A 54 -0.50 3.50 -5.62
N ALA A 55 0.01 4.05 -6.71
CA ALA A 55 0.43 5.45 -6.75
C ALA A 55 -0.75 6.39 -6.42
N ILE A 56 -1.91 6.19 -7.04
CA ILE A 56 -3.12 7.00 -6.79
C ILE A 56 -3.57 6.87 -5.33
N ILE A 57 -3.62 5.65 -4.79
CA ILE A 57 -4.04 5.40 -3.41
C ILE A 57 -3.11 6.11 -2.42
N LEU A 58 -1.80 5.98 -2.61
CA LEU A 58 -0.83 6.62 -1.72
C LEU A 58 -0.84 8.16 -1.86
N TRP A 59 -1.06 8.69 -3.06
CA TRP A 59 -1.24 10.12 -3.28
C TRP A 59 -2.49 10.66 -2.58
N ILE A 60 -3.63 10.00 -2.73
CA ILE A 60 -4.86 10.35 -2.01
C ILE A 60 -4.63 10.28 -0.51
N SER A 61 -3.98 9.23 -0.02
CA SER A 61 -3.66 9.07 1.40
C SER A 61 -2.76 10.19 1.91
N LEU A 62 -1.80 10.63 1.11
CA LEU A 62 -0.86 11.70 1.49
C LEU A 62 -1.57 13.06 1.64
N PHE A 63 -2.44 13.42 0.70
CA PHE A 63 -3.04 14.76 0.66
C PHE A 63 -4.39 14.86 1.38
N LEU A 64 -5.21 13.82 1.30
CA LEU A 64 -6.55 13.80 1.87
C LEU A 64 -6.70 12.94 3.12
N GLY A 65 -5.67 12.13 3.46
CA GLY A 65 -5.77 11.17 4.54
C GLY A 65 -6.08 11.80 5.89
N ASP A 66 -5.42 12.91 6.22
CA ASP A 66 -5.70 13.66 7.46
C ASP A 66 -7.14 14.20 7.49
N THR A 67 -7.59 14.82 6.41
CA THR A 67 -8.96 15.34 6.28
C THR A 67 -10.00 14.23 6.44
N ILE A 68 -9.73 13.07 5.84
CA ILE A 68 -10.61 11.89 5.96
C ILE A 68 -10.67 11.41 7.41
N LEU A 69 -9.53 11.30 8.09
CA LEU A 69 -9.49 10.89 9.51
C LEU A 69 -10.26 11.86 10.40
N GLN A 70 -10.10 13.17 10.18
CA GLN A 70 -10.82 14.20 10.92
C GLN A 70 -12.33 14.12 10.69
N LEU A 71 -12.76 13.88 9.45
CA LEU A 71 -14.18 13.71 9.10
C LEU A 71 -14.83 12.55 9.88
N PHE A 72 -14.09 11.46 10.08
CA PHE A 72 -14.54 10.31 10.86
C PHE A 72 -14.28 10.45 12.37
N GLY A 73 -13.70 11.55 12.83
CA GLY A 73 -13.34 11.76 14.23
C GLY A 73 -12.24 10.83 14.75
N ILE A 74 -11.41 10.30 13.84
CA ILE A 74 -10.33 9.37 14.17
C ILE A 74 -9.05 10.18 14.41
N SER A 75 -8.46 10.04 15.61
CA SER A 75 -7.16 10.67 15.87
C SER A 75 -6.04 9.95 15.13
N ILE A 76 -5.03 10.72 14.68
CA ILE A 76 -3.84 10.18 14.02
C ILE A 76 -3.13 9.13 14.86
N ASP A 77 -3.06 9.35 16.18
CA ASP A 77 -2.39 8.40 17.08
C ASP A 77 -3.16 7.07 17.18
N SER A 78 -4.49 7.12 17.26
CA SER A 78 -5.32 5.91 17.20
C SER A 78 -5.14 5.17 15.88
N PHE A 79 -5.08 5.91 14.77
CA PHE A 79 -4.87 5.33 13.45
C PHE A 79 -3.47 4.70 13.29
N ARG A 80 -2.43 5.33 13.86
CA ARG A 80 -1.06 4.77 13.89
C ARG A 80 -0.99 3.47 14.67
N ILE A 81 -1.65 3.41 15.83
CA ILE A 81 -1.70 2.20 16.67
C ILE A 81 -2.40 1.07 15.88
N ALA A 82 -3.56 1.34 15.31
CA ALA A 82 -4.30 0.36 14.52
C ALA A 82 -3.49 -0.11 13.29
N GLY A 83 -2.87 0.81 12.56
CA GLY A 83 -2.00 0.50 11.43
C GLY A 83 -0.79 -0.35 11.83
N GLY A 84 -0.16 -0.04 12.97
CA GLY A 84 0.93 -0.83 13.54
C GLY A 84 0.51 -2.28 13.87
N ILE A 85 -0.64 -2.45 14.50
CA ILE A 85 -1.20 -3.78 14.82
C ILE A 85 -1.44 -4.58 13.52
N LEU A 86 -2.00 -3.94 12.49
CA LEU A 86 -2.22 -4.59 11.21
C LEU A 86 -0.91 -5.02 10.54
N VAL A 87 0.13 -4.18 10.58
CA VAL A 87 1.46 -4.54 10.06
C VAL A 87 2.04 -5.74 10.79
N VAL A 88 1.95 -5.79 12.12
CA VAL A 88 2.38 -6.94 12.92
C VAL A 88 1.59 -8.20 12.54
N THR A 89 0.28 -8.09 12.40
CA THR A 89 -0.58 -9.22 12.01
C THR A 89 -0.18 -9.78 10.63
N ILE A 90 0.06 -8.89 9.67
CA ILE A 90 0.51 -9.28 8.32
C ILE A 90 1.89 -9.95 8.40
N ALA A 91 2.84 -9.37 9.15
CA ALA A 91 4.17 -9.94 9.32
C ALA A 91 4.13 -11.34 9.96
N MET A 92 3.29 -11.56 10.97
CA MET A 92 3.07 -12.87 11.58
C MET A 92 2.49 -13.87 10.59
N SER A 93 1.55 -13.45 9.75
CA SER A 93 0.97 -14.28 8.69
C SER A 93 2.02 -14.67 7.63
N MET A 94 2.94 -13.74 7.31
CA MET A 94 4.07 -14.01 6.41
C MET A 94 5.04 -15.05 6.98
N ILE A 95 5.42 -14.91 8.25
CA ILE A 95 6.31 -15.85 8.94
C ILE A 95 5.68 -17.25 9.01
N SER A 96 4.37 -17.31 9.22
CA SER A 96 3.62 -18.57 9.30
C SER A 96 3.37 -19.24 7.94
N GLY A 97 3.82 -18.67 6.83
CA GLY A 97 3.64 -19.21 5.48
C GLY A 97 2.21 -19.18 4.95
N LYS A 98 1.25 -18.67 5.71
CA LYS A 98 -0.19 -18.70 5.39
C LYS A 98 -0.62 -17.69 4.32
N LEU A 99 0.22 -16.76 3.91
CA LEU A 99 -0.14 -15.73 2.91
C LEU A 99 -0.36 -16.28 1.49
N GLY A 100 0.12 -17.48 1.19
CA GLY A 100 -0.06 -18.13 -0.11
C GLY A 100 -1.18 -19.16 -0.15
N GLU A 101 -1.55 -19.75 0.98
CA GLU A 101 -2.47 -20.90 1.01
C GLU A 101 -3.94 -20.51 1.28
N ASP A 102 -4.20 -19.47 2.08
CA ASP A 102 -5.55 -19.13 2.54
C ASP A 102 -6.36 -18.24 1.57
N LYS A 103 -5.82 -17.79 0.45
CA LYS A 103 -6.47 -16.74 -0.35
C LYS A 103 -7.06 -17.17 -1.70
N GLN A 104 -7.00 -18.44 -2.06
CA GLN A 104 -7.72 -18.88 -3.26
C GLN A 104 -8.26 -20.30 -3.14
N ASN A 105 -9.52 -20.42 -2.81
CA ASN A 105 -10.29 -21.64 -3.04
C ASN A 105 -10.30 -21.93 -4.55
N LYS A 106 -10.33 -23.20 -4.97
CA LYS A 106 -10.31 -23.59 -6.40
C LYS A 106 -11.41 -22.91 -7.23
N GLN A 107 -12.54 -22.54 -6.60
CA GLN A 107 -13.63 -21.79 -7.23
C GLN A 107 -13.26 -20.31 -7.47
N GLU A 108 -12.57 -19.66 -6.53
CA GLU A 108 -12.10 -18.27 -6.70
C GLU A 108 -11.03 -18.16 -7.79
N LYS A 109 -10.21 -19.19 -8.01
CA LYS A 109 -9.23 -19.22 -9.12
C LYS A 109 -9.91 -19.18 -10.48
N SER A 110 -11.05 -19.83 -10.65
CA SER A 110 -11.78 -19.81 -11.92
C SER A 110 -12.52 -18.49 -12.15
N GLU A 111 -13.02 -17.87 -11.08
CA GLU A 111 -13.68 -16.56 -11.15
C GLU A 111 -12.68 -15.41 -11.31
N THR A 112 -11.49 -15.53 -10.71
CA THR A 112 -10.41 -14.55 -10.84
C THR A 112 -9.85 -14.54 -12.26
N ALA A 113 -9.86 -15.68 -12.96
CA ALA A 113 -9.46 -15.76 -14.36
C ALA A 113 -10.33 -14.90 -15.31
N VAL A 114 -11.55 -14.58 -14.91
CA VAL A 114 -12.53 -13.79 -15.70
C VAL A 114 -12.50 -12.29 -15.34
N ARG A 115 -11.84 -11.88 -14.25
CA ARG A 115 -11.83 -10.49 -13.79
C ARG A 115 -10.74 -9.68 -14.46
N GLU A 116 -11.11 -8.70 -15.27
CA GLU A 116 -10.19 -7.68 -15.83
C GLU A 116 -9.51 -6.80 -14.77
N SER A 117 -9.92 -6.86 -13.50
CA SER A 117 -9.51 -5.92 -12.43
C SER A 117 -8.49 -6.45 -11.43
N ILE A 118 -7.76 -7.55 -11.74
CA ILE A 118 -6.74 -8.13 -10.84
C ILE A 118 -5.64 -7.11 -10.45
N GLY A 119 -5.37 -6.14 -11.29
CA GLY A 119 -4.38 -5.10 -11.01
C GLY A 119 -4.79 -4.17 -9.86
N VAL A 120 -6.09 -3.96 -9.64
CA VAL A 120 -6.60 -3.11 -8.55
C VAL A 120 -6.85 -3.94 -7.30
N VAL A 121 -7.59 -5.03 -7.43
CA VAL A 121 -7.92 -5.95 -6.32
C VAL A 121 -7.60 -7.37 -6.76
N PRO A 122 -6.77 -8.11 -6.04
CA PRO A 122 -6.14 -7.81 -4.76
C PRO A 122 -4.71 -7.26 -4.84
N LEU A 123 -4.13 -7.02 -6.03
CA LEU A 123 -2.71 -6.65 -6.15
C LEU A 123 -2.42 -5.27 -5.55
N ALA A 124 -3.12 -4.21 -5.99
CA ALA A 124 -2.90 -2.88 -5.43
C ALA A 124 -3.43 -2.80 -4.00
N LEU A 125 -4.66 -3.18 -3.76
CA LEU A 125 -5.29 -3.30 -2.45
C LEU A 125 -5.68 -4.76 -2.18
N PRO A 126 -5.35 -5.34 -1.02
CA PRO A 126 -4.57 -4.81 0.10
C PRO A 126 -3.07 -5.14 0.06
N LEU A 127 -2.56 -5.77 -1.03
CA LEU A 127 -1.22 -6.38 -1.01
C LEU A 127 -0.09 -5.34 -1.06
N MET A 128 -0.13 -4.39 -2.00
CA MET A 128 0.92 -3.37 -2.16
C MET A 128 0.61 -2.11 -1.34
N ALA A 129 -0.54 -1.47 -1.58
CA ALA A 129 -1.01 -0.35 -0.77
C ALA A 129 -1.82 -0.89 0.43
N GLY A 130 -1.16 -1.66 1.28
CA GLY A 130 -1.76 -2.20 2.49
C GLY A 130 -1.97 -1.13 3.58
N PRO A 131 -2.69 -1.49 4.67
CA PRO A 131 -2.98 -0.56 5.76
C PRO A 131 -1.73 0.10 6.36
N GLY A 132 -0.60 -0.61 6.38
CA GLY A 132 0.68 -0.09 6.86
C GLY A 132 1.25 1.02 5.98
N ALA A 133 1.23 0.84 4.64
CA ALA A 133 1.70 1.84 3.70
C ALA A 133 0.80 3.08 3.72
N ILE A 134 -0.51 2.90 3.72
CA ILE A 134 -1.52 3.97 3.82
C ILE A 134 -1.33 4.75 5.12
N SER A 135 -1.28 4.06 6.28
CA SER A 135 -1.10 4.68 7.58
C SER A 135 0.21 5.47 7.66
N SER A 136 1.32 4.90 7.20
CA SER A 136 2.61 5.57 7.16
C SER A 136 2.58 6.85 6.30
N THR A 137 1.91 6.78 5.15
CA THR A 137 1.79 7.91 4.21
C THR A 137 0.94 9.03 4.81
N ILE A 138 -0.19 8.71 5.44
CA ILE A 138 -1.05 9.69 6.11
C ILE A 138 -0.28 10.40 7.24
N VAL A 139 0.34 9.63 8.12
CA VAL A 139 1.13 10.16 9.24
C VAL A 139 2.26 11.07 8.77
N TRP A 140 2.92 10.69 7.69
CA TRP A 140 3.98 11.50 7.12
C TRP A 140 3.43 12.81 6.51
N GLY A 141 2.35 12.73 5.75
CA GLY A 141 1.64 13.87 5.18
C GLY A 141 1.22 14.88 6.24
N THR A 142 0.57 14.42 7.32
CA THR A 142 0.15 15.28 8.42
C THR A 142 1.33 15.98 9.09
N ARG A 143 2.42 15.27 9.31
CA ARG A 143 3.61 15.83 9.96
C ARG A 143 4.25 16.96 9.17
N TYR A 144 4.25 16.86 7.85
CA TYR A 144 4.90 17.84 6.96
C TYR A 144 3.93 18.89 6.42
N HIS A 145 2.63 18.60 6.31
CA HIS A 145 1.61 19.58 6.00
C HIS A 145 1.42 20.59 7.13
N SER A 146 1.54 20.17 8.38
CA SER A 146 1.47 21.04 9.55
C SER A 146 2.58 22.11 9.58
N ILE A 147 3.70 21.86 8.92
CA ILE A 147 4.79 22.83 8.79
C ILE A 147 4.47 23.88 7.71
N SER A 148 3.65 23.53 6.71
CA SER A 148 3.26 24.42 5.62
C SER A 148 2.19 25.45 6.00
N TYR A 149 1.42 25.23 7.07
CA TYR A 149 0.41 26.18 7.57
C TYR A 149 0.96 27.22 8.55
N LEU A 150 2.25 27.18 8.87
CA LEU A 150 2.94 28.15 9.72
C LEU A 150 3.51 29.34 8.93
N PHE A 151 3.16 29.48 7.68
CA PHE A 151 3.40 30.57 6.77
C PHE A 151 2.07 30.97 6.08
#